data_3e8fa7e6f75ac553c1d952bb45665b6f
#
_entry.id   3e8fa7e6f75ac553c1d952bb45665b6f
#
_cell.length_a   1.000
_cell.length_b   1.000
_cell.length_c   1.000
_cell.angle_alpha   90.00
_cell.angle_beta   90.00
_cell.angle_gamma   90.00
#
_symmetry.space_group_name_H-M   'P 1'
#
loop_
_entity.id
_entity.type
_entity.pdbx_description
1 polymer ?
#
loop_
_entity_poly.entity_id
_entity_poly.type
_entity_poly.pdbx_seq_one_letter_code
_entity_poly.pdbx_strand_id
1 'polypeptide(L)'
;MKIVIALDSFKGSCSAQAACAAVAQGLRRVDQTLELVEMPVSDGGEGLLSTLADSPLLKGALWQQQRCTSPYGLSLQADFLILPGERAIIEMAQSCGLELTPPAQRDVRQASSYGLGEQVKAALDAGCRHLIIGLGGSATNDGGIGFAQALGARFWRKDGTLLPAPAAGQDLAHIQRIDLSGLDPRLQQSEIQASCDVTNPLLGEHGATWVYGEQKGADEAALSELEAGMAHYSQLLTQTLGFDVSERPGAGAAGGMGAALIAYTGATLRPGIDLVLELLNADDHLRDAALTIVGEGWLDRQSAFGKAPVGVAGKAARHGVPVVALCGGRDESSRQLYQHHIDAMWSICQRPMTLAESMSTCEPLLADAAENVLRTFLSGWRGEAHKRITV
;
A
#
# COMPACT_ATOMS: atom_id res chain seq x y z
N MET A 1 -32.13 3.01 1.66
CA MET A 1 -31.26 1.94 1.11
C MET A 1 -29.83 2.39 1.29
N LYS A 2 -28.99 1.54 1.90
CA LYS A 2 -27.57 1.83 2.17
C LYS A 2 -26.71 1.31 1.01
N ILE A 3 -25.78 2.14 0.52
CA ILE A 3 -24.81 1.78 -0.51
C ILE A 3 -23.41 2.14 -0.03
N VAL A 4 -22.47 1.20 -0.10
CA VAL A 4 -21.06 1.45 0.21
C VAL A 4 -20.32 1.75 -1.10
N ILE A 5 -19.54 2.82 -1.10
CA ILE A 5 -18.75 3.30 -2.24
C ILE A 5 -17.29 3.20 -1.85
N ALA A 6 -16.59 2.20 -2.38
CA ALA A 6 -15.22 1.87 -1.97
C ALA A 6 -14.30 1.81 -3.19
N LEU A 7 -13.89 2.97 -3.68
CA LEU A 7 -13.01 3.08 -4.85
C LEU A 7 -11.56 3.39 -4.44
N ASP A 8 -10.64 2.83 -5.19
CA ASP A 8 -9.25 3.25 -5.21
C ASP A 8 -9.07 4.45 -6.17
N SER A 9 -7.90 5.02 -6.18
CA SER A 9 -7.52 6.11 -7.07
C SER A 9 -7.59 5.67 -8.54
N PHE A 10 -8.04 6.57 -9.39
CA PHE A 10 -7.90 6.44 -10.85
C PHE A 10 -6.58 7.11 -11.23
N LYS A 11 -5.52 6.33 -11.17
CA LYS A 11 -4.13 6.79 -11.26
C LYS A 11 -3.91 7.78 -12.41
N GLY A 12 -3.37 8.96 -12.08
CA GLY A 12 -3.17 10.06 -13.04
C GLY A 12 -4.44 10.81 -13.43
N SER A 13 -5.61 10.50 -12.82
CA SER A 13 -6.92 11.06 -13.17
C SER A 13 -7.61 11.71 -11.97
N CYS A 14 -8.00 10.94 -10.96
CA CYS A 14 -8.58 11.47 -9.73
C CYS A 14 -8.20 10.62 -8.51
N SER A 15 -8.23 11.24 -7.33
CA SER A 15 -7.99 10.56 -6.06
C SER A 15 -9.13 9.59 -5.73
N ALA A 16 -8.88 8.64 -4.83
CA ALA A 16 -9.89 7.72 -4.31
C ALA A 16 -11.09 8.47 -3.71
N GLN A 17 -10.83 9.56 -2.98
CA GLN A 17 -11.86 10.41 -2.40
C GLN A 17 -12.70 11.11 -3.48
N ALA A 18 -12.07 11.74 -4.47
CA ALA A 18 -12.79 12.39 -5.58
C ALA A 18 -13.63 11.37 -6.36
N ALA A 19 -13.10 10.15 -6.58
CA ALA A 19 -13.82 9.08 -7.24
C ALA A 19 -15.07 8.65 -6.42
N CYS A 20 -14.94 8.45 -5.11
CA CYS A 20 -16.07 8.12 -4.24
C CYS A 20 -17.13 9.23 -4.23
N ALA A 21 -16.71 10.50 -4.13
CA ALA A 21 -17.62 11.66 -4.17
C ALA A 21 -18.36 11.77 -5.51
N ALA A 22 -17.67 11.53 -6.62
CA ALA A 22 -18.29 11.54 -7.96
C ALA A 22 -19.36 10.43 -8.09
N VAL A 23 -19.05 9.21 -7.62
CA VAL A 23 -20.03 8.11 -7.58
C VAL A 23 -21.21 8.48 -6.69
N ALA A 24 -20.98 9.01 -5.50
CA ALA A 24 -22.05 9.46 -4.60
C ALA A 24 -22.95 10.51 -5.26
N GLN A 25 -22.37 11.46 -5.99
CA GLN A 25 -23.13 12.44 -6.75
C GLN A 25 -24.04 11.80 -7.80
N GLY A 26 -23.53 10.82 -8.56
CA GLY A 26 -24.30 10.08 -9.56
C GLY A 26 -25.47 9.32 -8.96
N LEU A 27 -25.24 8.64 -7.84
CA LEU A 27 -26.29 7.90 -7.11
C LEU A 27 -27.39 8.84 -6.58
N ARG A 28 -27.04 10.01 -6.05
CA ARG A 28 -28.01 11.04 -5.59
C ARG A 28 -28.86 11.64 -6.68
N ARG A 29 -28.45 11.59 -7.96
CA ARG A 29 -29.31 11.97 -9.10
C ARG A 29 -30.52 11.06 -9.26
N VAL A 30 -30.41 9.79 -8.80
CA VAL A 30 -31.49 8.80 -8.88
C VAL A 30 -32.40 8.86 -7.65
N ASP A 31 -31.80 8.92 -6.45
CA ASP A 31 -32.52 8.98 -5.18
C ASP A 31 -31.69 9.72 -4.13
N GLN A 32 -32.20 10.85 -3.67
CA GLN A 32 -31.55 11.68 -2.66
C GLN A 32 -31.68 11.13 -1.24
N THR A 33 -32.53 10.12 -1.02
CA THR A 33 -32.79 9.51 0.31
C THR A 33 -31.80 8.38 0.63
N LEU A 34 -30.89 8.06 -0.27
CA LEU A 34 -29.89 7.01 -0.08
C LEU A 34 -28.97 7.31 1.08
N GLU A 35 -28.71 6.29 1.88
CA GLU A 35 -27.61 6.28 2.82
C GLU A 35 -26.33 5.87 2.07
N LEU A 36 -25.43 6.81 1.83
CA LEU A 36 -24.18 6.59 1.10
C LEU A 36 -23.01 6.61 2.07
N VAL A 37 -22.23 5.55 2.07
CA VAL A 37 -20.98 5.45 2.81
C VAL A 37 -19.82 5.59 1.83
N GLU A 38 -19.20 6.76 1.82
CA GLU A 38 -17.99 7.03 1.03
C GLU A 38 -16.78 6.49 1.81
N MET A 39 -16.18 5.43 1.30
CA MET A 39 -15.07 4.71 1.90
C MET A 39 -13.92 4.63 0.89
N PRO A 40 -13.18 5.75 0.67
CA PRO A 40 -12.02 5.71 -0.21
C PRO A 40 -11.01 4.69 0.32
N VAL A 41 -10.51 3.83 -0.58
CA VAL A 41 -9.58 2.75 -0.25
C VAL A 41 -8.28 2.89 -1.04
N SER A 42 -7.26 2.15 -0.59
CA SER A 42 -5.96 2.02 -1.25
C SER A 42 -5.47 0.59 -1.06
N ASP A 43 -4.68 0.10 -1.98
CA ASP A 43 -3.97 -1.19 -1.83
C ASP A 43 -2.79 -1.13 -0.82
N GLY A 44 -2.61 0.01 -0.14
CA GLY A 44 -1.52 0.19 0.84
C GLY A 44 -0.20 0.61 0.22
N GLY A 45 -0.20 0.92 -1.07
CA GLY A 45 0.93 1.50 -1.79
C GLY A 45 1.03 3.01 -1.61
N GLU A 46 1.59 3.67 -2.62
CA GLU A 46 1.71 5.13 -2.67
C GLU A 46 0.33 5.81 -2.60
N GLY A 47 0.22 6.85 -1.76
CA GLY A 47 -1.04 7.59 -1.56
C GLY A 47 -1.93 7.03 -0.43
N LEU A 48 -1.44 6.04 0.33
CA LEU A 48 -2.15 5.50 1.50
C LEU A 48 -2.47 6.60 2.51
N LEU A 49 -1.49 7.46 2.85
CA LEU A 49 -1.66 8.54 3.83
C LEU A 49 -2.76 9.52 3.39
N SER A 50 -2.72 10.00 2.15
CA SER A 50 -3.72 10.95 1.63
C SER A 50 -5.11 10.31 1.59
N THR A 51 -5.22 9.06 1.15
CA THR A 51 -6.49 8.32 1.12
C THR A 51 -7.11 8.19 2.50
N LEU A 52 -6.31 7.90 3.52
CA LEU A 52 -6.79 7.71 4.88
C LEU A 52 -7.01 9.02 5.63
N ALA A 53 -6.16 10.03 5.45
CA ALA A 53 -6.30 11.33 6.10
C ALA A 53 -7.60 12.03 5.73
N ASP A 54 -7.97 11.93 4.45
CA ASP A 54 -9.14 12.57 3.89
C ASP A 54 -10.41 11.70 4.02
N SER A 55 -10.29 10.50 4.59
CA SER A 55 -11.42 9.60 4.75
C SER A 55 -12.41 10.14 5.80
N PRO A 56 -13.71 10.32 5.45
CA PRO A 56 -14.72 10.76 6.41
C PRO A 56 -14.95 9.75 7.54
N LEU A 57 -14.43 8.53 7.40
CA LEU A 57 -14.55 7.44 8.37
C LEU A 57 -13.44 7.46 9.43
N LEU A 58 -12.31 8.13 9.18
CA LEU A 58 -11.19 8.23 10.13
C LEU A 58 -11.19 9.60 10.83
N LYS A 59 -12.08 9.75 11.79
CA LYS A 59 -12.16 10.97 12.58
C LYS A 59 -10.96 11.08 13.54
N GLY A 60 -10.37 12.28 13.62
CA GLY A 60 -9.27 12.57 14.54
C GLY A 60 -7.90 12.13 14.04
N ALA A 61 -7.74 11.83 12.77
CA ALA A 61 -6.44 11.70 12.13
C ALA A 61 -5.70 13.04 12.13
N LEU A 62 -4.44 13.04 12.55
CA LEU A 62 -3.60 14.24 12.63
C LEU A 62 -2.37 14.03 11.75
N TRP A 63 -2.15 14.96 10.82
CA TRP A 63 -0.90 15.03 10.09
C TRP A 63 0.25 15.39 11.02
N GLN A 64 1.32 14.64 10.93
CA GLN A 64 2.57 14.90 11.62
C GLN A 64 3.69 14.99 10.59
N GLN A 65 4.57 15.96 10.75
CA GLN A 65 5.71 16.16 9.86
C GLN A 65 7.01 15.92 10.62
N GLN A 66 7.90 15.15 10.02
CA GLN A 66 9.21 14.83 10.59
C GLN A 66 10.32 15.16 9.59
N ARG A 67 11.38 15.80 10.10
CA ARG A 67 12.59 15.96 9.33
C ARG A 67 13.34 14.65 9.24
N CYS A 68 13.51 14.14 8.02
CA CYS A 68 14.12 12.84 7.74
C CYS A 68 15.28 12.97 6.75
N THR A 69 16.05 11.90 6.66
CA THR A 69 17.12 11.71 5.67
C THR A 69 16.52 11.08 4.41
N SER A 70 16.75 11.69 3.25
CA SER A 70 16.35 11.13 1.95
C SER A 70 17.14 9.86 1.60
N PRO A 71 16.77 9.11 0.54
CA PRO A 71 17.55 7.94 0.13
C PRO A 71 19.03 8.23 -0.12
N TYR A 72 19.36 9.43 -0.52
CA TYR A 72 20.72 9.86 -0.86
C TYR A 72 21.34 10.83 0.16
N GLY A 73 20.91 10.77 1.43
CA GLY A 73 21.53 11.51 2.53
C GLY A 73 21.14 12.99 2.64
N LEU A 74 20.23 13.50 1.81
CA LEU A 74 19.74 14.87 1.91
C LEU A 74 18.63 14.98 2.97
N SER A 75 18.53 16.18 3.59
CA SER A 75 17.40 16.42 4.51
C SER A 75 16.12 16.72 3.76
N LEU A 76 15.02 16.09 4.19
CA LEU A 76 13.66 16.33 3.68
C LEU A 76 12.66 16.37 4.83
N GLN A 77 11.43 16.80 4.53
CA GLN A 77 10.29 16.65 5.43
C GLN A 77 9.45 15.47 4.93
N ALA A 78 9.15 14.55 5.83
CA ALA A 78 8.31 13.40 5.57
C ALA A 78 7.08 13.45 6.46
N ASP A 79 5.92 13.20 5.87
CA ASP A 79 4.66 13.22 6.58
C ASP A 79 4.27 11.80 7.05
N PHE A 80 3.55 11.72 8.15
CA PHE A 80 2.87 10.52 8.62
C PHE A 80 1.58 10.90 9.36
N LEU A 81 0.69 9.93 9.58
CA LEU A 81 -0.56 10.17 10.29
C LEU A 81 -0.50 9.59 11.70
N ILE A 82 -1.00 10.34 12.67
CA ILE A 82 -1.34 9.83 14.00
C ILE A 82 -2.87 9.68 14.08
N LEU A 83 -3.31 8.49 14.47
CA LEU A 83 -4.71 8.17 14.69
C LEU A 83 -4.99 7.99 16.19
N PRO A 84 -6.24 8.15 16.65
CA PRO A 84 -6.62 7.82 18.02
C PRO A 84 -6.23 6.40 18.41
N GLY A 85 -5.87 6.17 19.68
CA GLY A 85 -5.48 4.88 20.22
C GLY A 85 -4.02 4.51 19.94
N GLU A 86 -3.11 5.48 20.03
CA GLU A 86 -1.65 5.28 19.92
C GLU A 86 -1.22 4.66 18.59
N ARG A 87 -1.95 4.93 17.51
CA ARG A 87 -1.72 4.38 16.17
C ARG A 87 -1.03 5.40 15.27
N ALA A 88 -0.09 4.93 14.45
CA ALA A 88 0.49 5.74 13.38
C ALA A 88 0.49 4.99 12.04
N ILE A 89 0.34 5.75 10.96
CA ILE A 89 0.46 5.26 9.60
C ILE A 89 1.62 5.98 8.94
N ILE A 90 2.55 5.22 8.41
CA ILE A 90 3.80 5.69 7.80
C ILE A 90 3.88 5.13 6.39
N GLU A 91 4.20 5.97 5.41
CA GLU A 91 4.58 5.53 4.07
C GLU A 91 6.09 5.62 3.91
N MET A 92 6.72 4.51 3.53
CA MET A 92 8.14 4.48 3.20
C MET A 92 8.48 5.47 2.08
N ALA A 93 7.58 5.67 1.12
CA ALA A 93 7.75 6.59 0.00
C ALA A 93 7.96 8.05 0.43
N GLN A 94 7.49 8.47 1.60
CA GLN A 94 7.66 9.83 2.10
C GLN A 94 9.13 10.19 2.39
N SER A 95 9.93 9.24 2.86
CA SER A 95 11.33 9.45 3.20
C SER A 95 12.31 8.68 2.32
N CYS A 96 11.88 7.52 1.78
CA CYS A 96 12.71 6.59 1.03
C CYS A 96 12.12 6.29 -0.36
N GLY A 97 11.32 7.22 -0.91
CA GLY A 97 10.57 7.04 -2.15
C GLY A 97 11.40 7.17 -3.42
N LEU A 98 10.98 6.42 -4.44
CA LEU A 98 11.60 6.43 -5.77
C LEU A 98 11.42 7.79 -6.47
N GLU A 99 10.26 8.41 -6.30
CA GLU A 99 9.91 9.70 -6.92
C GLU A 99 10.60 10.91 -6.28
N LEU A 100 11.27 10.72 -5.14
CA LEU A 100 12.08 11.77 -4.51
C LEU A 100 13.36 12.11 -5.31
N THR A 101 13.68 11.27 -6.31
CA THR A 101 14.89 11.42 -7.12
C THR A 101 14.58 11.22 -8.60
N PRO A 102 14.96 12.18 -9.48
CA PRO A 102 14.79 12.02 -10.92
C PRO A 102 15.45 10.73 -11.43
N PRO A 103 14.88 10.03 -12.41
CA PRO A 103 15.38 8.74 -12.90
C PRO A 103 16.88 8.75 -13.27
N ALA A 104 17.35 9.84 -13.92
CA ALA A 104 18.76 9.97 -14.33
C ALA A 104 19.77 10.13 -13.19
N GLN A 105 19.29 10.34 -11.95
CA GLN A 105 20.12 10.52 -10.75
C GLN A 105 20.00 9.34 -9.77
N ARG A 106 19.21 8.32 -10.13
CA ARG A 106 19.03 7.13 -9.29
C ARG A 106 20.26 6.24 -9.35
N ASP A 107 20.81 5.90 -8.19
CA ASP A 107 21.81 4.86 -7.99
C ASP A 107 21.41 4.02 -6.79
N VAL A 108 20.76 2.90 -7.02
CA VAL A 108 20.22 2.04 -5.96
C VAL A 108 21.27 1.54 -4.97
N ARG A 109 22.55 1.49 -5.36
CA ARG A 109 23.67 1.09 -4.47
C ARG A 109 23.84 2.08 -3.31
N GLN A 110 23.54 3.36 -3.54
CA GLN A 110 23.70 4.45 -2.58
C GLN A 110 22.41 4.80 -1.83
N ALA A 111 21.28 4.23 -2.22
CA ALA A 111 20.00 4.53 -1.61
C ALA A 111 19.85 3.84 -0.25
N SER A 112 19.54 4.61 0.79
CA SER A 112 19.40 4.17 2.18
C SER A 112 17.95 4.25 2.67
N SER A 113 17.55 3.28 3.47
CA SER A 113 16.26 3.25 4.17
C SER A 113 16.28 3.99 5.53
N TYR A 114 17.32 4.75 5.83
CA TYR A 114 17.51 5.41 7.12
C TYR A 114 16.35 6.33 7.51
N GLY A 115 15.81 7.09 6.55
CA GLY A 115 14.70 8.01 6.79
C GLY A 115 13.42 7.35 7.27
N LEU A 116 13.14 6.11 6.85
CA LEU A 116 12.00 5.34 7.38
C LEU A 116 12.19 5.01 8.86
N GLY A 117 13.43 4.68 9.28
CA GLY A 117 13.73 4.47 10.70
C GLY A 117 13.55 5.72 11.53
N GLU A 118 13.89 6.91 10.98
CA GLU A 118 13.64 8.20 11.62
C GLU A 118 12.12 8.48 11.77
N GLN A 119 11.29 8.15 10.76
CA GLN A 119 9.84 8.27 10.88
C GLN A 119 9.26 7.34 11.95
N VAL A 120 9.70 6.08 11.99
CA VAL A 120 9.27 5.12 13.02
C VAL A 120 9.64 5.62 14.40
N LYS A 121 10.88 6.14 14.58
CA LYS A 121 11.30 6.73 15.84
C LYS A 121 10.44 7.92 16.24
N ALA A 122 10.10 8.81 15.30
CA ALA A 122 9.22 9.95 15.55
C ALA A 122 7.82 9.52 15.99
N ALA A 123 7.26 8.48 15.38
CA ALA A 123 5.98 7.90 15.80
C ALA A 123 6.04 7.32 17.22
N LEU A 124 7.13 6.62 17.57
CA LEU A 124 7.37 6.14 18.93
C LEU A 124 7.52 7.27 19.94
N ASP A 125 8.20 8.38 19.56
CA ASP A 125 8.37 9.58 20.38
C ASP A 125 7.04 10.32 20.60
N ALA A 126 6.12 10.26 19.62
CA ALA A 126 4.75 10.76 19.74
C ALA A 126 3.83 9.85 20.58
N GLY A 127 4.35 8.74 21.13
CA GLY A 127 3.59 7.82 21.99
C GLY A 127 2.89 6.69 21.24
N CYS A 128 3.04 6.59 19.91
CA CYS A 128 2.41 5.52 19.14
C CYS A 128 3.06 4.16 19.44
N ARG A 129 2.22 3.11 19.46
CA ARG A 129 2.65 1.72 19.69
C ARG A 129 2.05 0.74 18.68
N HIS A 130 1.08 1.17 17.89
CA HIS A 130 0.49 0.41 16.79
C HIS A 130 0.86 1.11 15.47
N LEU A 131 1.84 0.57 14.75
CA LEU A 131 2.36 1.20 13.54
C LEU A 131 1.96 0.41 12.30
N ILE A 132 1.42 1.10 11.31
CA ILE A 132 1.16 0.55 9.97
C ILE A 132 2.13 1.23 9.01
N ILE A 133 2.93 0.42 8.31
CA ILE A 133 3.97 0.90 7.40
C ILE A 133 3.66 0.46 5.98
N GLY A 134 3.40 1.40 5.09
CA GLY A 134 3.27 1.17 3.66
C GLY A 134 4.65 1.03 3.01
N LEU A 135 4.90 -0.07 2.29
CA LEU A 135 6.19 -0.37 1.65
C LEU A 135 6.28 0.02 0.17
N GLY A 136 5.19 0.48 -0.43
CA GLY A 136 5.14 0.86 -1.84
C GLY A 136 6.08 2.00 -2.20
N GLY A 137 6.46 2.10 -3.48
CA GLY A 137 7.19 3.24 -4.03
C GLY A 137 8.65 3.42 -3.57
N SER A 138 9.31 2.39 -3.01
CA SER A 138 10.65 2.49 -2.44
C SER A 138 11.78 2.66 -3.46
N ALA A 139 12.81 3.46 -3.11
CA ALA A 139 14.03 3.65 -3.89
C ALA A 139 15.17 2.69 -3.50
N THR A 140 15.09 2.03 -2.36
CA THR A 140 16.21 1.37 -1.68
C THR A 140 16.32 -0.12 -2.01
N ASN A 141 17.53 -0.65 -1.91
CA ASN A 141 17.86 -2.09 -1.94
C ASN A 141 19.00 -2.38 -0.94
N ASP A 142 18.80 -1.93 0.29
CA ASP A 142 19.79 -1.97 1.36
C ASP A 142 19.49 -3.02 2.44
N GLY A 143 18.54 -3.94 2.20
CA GLY A 143 18.15 -4.95 3.19
C GLY A 143 17.64 -4.35 4.51
N GLY A 144 17.31 -3.05 4.52
CA GLY A 144 16.88 -2.31 5.69
C GLY A 144 17.99 -1.99 6.71
N ILE A 145 19.27 -2.03 6.33
CA ILE A 145 20.36 -1.68 7.25
C ILE A 145 20.31 -0.23 7.68
N GLY A 146 19.95 0.69 6.75
CA GLY A 146 19.75 2.10 7.09
C GLY A 146 18.64 2.29 8.11
N PHE A 147 17.50 1.66 7.91
CA PHE A 147 16.39 1.65 8.84
C PHE A 147 16.81 1.16 10.23
N ALA A 148 17.52 0.04 10.30
CA ALA A 148 17.99 -0.51 11.56
C ALA A 148 18.99 0.42 12.27
N GLN A 149 19.89 1.09 11.52
CA GLN A 149 20.81 2.09 12.10
C GLN A 149 20.07 3.26 12.73
N ALA A 150 19.05 3.80 12.08
CA ALA A 150 18.25 4.90 12.63
C ALA A 150 17.56 4.52 13.95
N LEU A 151 17.24 3.23 14.11
CA LEU A 151 16.64 2.66 15.31
C LEU A 151 17.66 2.16 16.34
N GLY A 152 18.97 2.32 16.09
CA GLY A 152 20.02 2.06 17.05
C GLY A 152 20.85 0.79 16.82
N ALA A 153 20.60 0.00 15.79
CA ALA A 153 21.46 -1.12 15.40
C ALA A 153 22.82 -0.60 14.93
N ARG A 154 23.87 -1.41 15.15
CA ARG A 154 25.23 -1.09 14.73
C ARG A 154 25.78 -2.19 13.85
N PHE A 155 26.45 -1.79 12.79
CA PHE A 155 27.09 -2.69 11.83
C PHE A 155 28.60 -2.42 11.80
N TRP A 156 29.40 -3.47 11.83
CA TRP A 156 30.85 -3.38 11.92
C TRP A 156 31.50 -4.04 10.73
N ARG A 157 32.53 -3.41 10.19
CA ARG A 157 33.36 -3.91 9.10
C ARG A 157 34.41 -4.93 9.62
N LYS A 158 35.05 -5.65 8.72
CA LYS A 158 36.08 -6.65 9.01
C LYS A 158 37.29 -6.07 9.76
N ASP A 159 37.63 -4.80 9.49
CA ASP A 159 38.72 -4.10 10.17
C ASP A 159 38.37 -3.62 11.59
N GLY A 160 37.18 -3.92 12.05
CA GLY A 160 36.69 -3.51 13.36
C GLY A 160 36.15 -2.07 13.43
N THR A 161 36.04 -1.38 12.29
CA THR A 161 35.45 -0.03 12.24
C THR A 161 33.91 -0.12 12.18
N LEU A 162 33.25 0.84 12.81
CA LEU A 162 31.81 0.99 12.74
C LEU A 162 31.42 1.50 11.35
N LEU A 163 30.42 0.89 10.74
CA LEU A 163 29.84 1.37 9.49
C LEU A 163 29.13 2.71 9.74
N PRO A 164 29.50 3.78 9.04
CA PRO A 164 28.87 5.09 9.21
C PRO A 164 27.40 5.05 8.77
N ALA A 165 26.57 5.86 9.40
CA ALA A 165 25.18 6.08 9.00
C ALA A 165 25.05 7.35 8.12
N PRO A 166 24.15 7.35 7.14
CA PRO A 166 23.29 6.26 6.71
C PRO A 166 24.03 5.22 5.84
N ALA A 167 23.90 3.95 6.14
CA ALA A 167 24.40 2.88 5.29
C ALA A 167 23.41 2.56 4.17
N ALA A 168 23.94 2.02 3.06
CA ALA A 168 23.19 1.75 1.83
C ALA A 168 23.51 0.36 1.24
N GLY A 169 22.90 0.00 0.12
CA GLY A 169 23.06 -1.31 -0.51
C GLY A 169 24.51 -1.72 -0.77
N GLN A 170 25.37 -0.80 -1.21
CA GLN A 170 26.79 -1.03 -1.45
C GLN A 170 27.59 -1.44 -0.20
N ASP A 171 27.06 -1.17 0.99
CA ASP A 171 27.72 -1.48 2.25
C ASP A 171 27.47 -2.91 2.74
N LEU A 172 26.44 -3.60 2.20
CA LEU A 172 26.01 -4.93 2.64
C LEU A 172 27.14 -5.96 2.63
N ALA A 173 27.95 -5.99 1.58
CA ALA A 173 29.06 -6.92 1.42
C ALA A 173 30.20 -6.67 2.43
N HIS A 174 30.24 -5.51 3.05
CA HIS A 174 31.31 -5.09 3.97
C HIS A 174 30.99 -5.32 5.44
N ILE A 175 29.75 -5.72 5.76
CA ILE A 175 29.33 -6.00 7.13
C ILE A 175 29.95 -7.32 7.61
N GLN A 176 30.56 -7.31 8.79
CA GLN A 176 31.13 -8.51 9.41
C GLN A 176 30.44 -8.88 10.72
N ARG A 177 29.84 -7.89 11.41
CA ARG A 177 29.13 -8.10 12.67
C ARG A 177 27.93 -7.17 12.78
N ILE A 178 26.85 -7.72 13.27
CA ILE A 178 25.59 -7.02 13.58
C ILE A 178 25.47 -6.96 15.11
N ASP A 179 25.19 -5.78 15.65
CA ASP A 179 24.93 -5.56 17.07
C ASP A 179 23.57 -4.87 17.23
N LEU A 180 22.62 -5.60 17.78
CA LEU A 180 21.24 -5.18 18.00
C LEU A 180 20.98 -4.67 19.42
N SER A 181 22.01 -4.64 20.30
CA SER A 181 21.86 -4.24 21.70
C SER A 181 21.42 -2.79 21.89
N GLY A 182 21.64 -1.96 20.88
CA GLY A 182 21.25 -0.56 20.87
C GLY A 182 19.89 -0.26 20.25
N LEU A 183 19.15 -1.28 19.78
CA LEU A 183 17.82 -1.06 19.21
C LEU A 183 16.88 -0.42 20.23
N ASP A 184 16.05 0.49 19.74
CA ASP A 184 15.07 1.19 20.58
C ASP A 184 14.15 0.16 21.29
N PRO A 185 14.18 0.13 22.63
CA PRO A 185 13.45 -0.89 23.38
C PRO A 185 11.92 -0.79 23.23
N ARG A 186 11.42 0.36 22.77
CA ARG A 186 9.99 0.55 22.50
C ARG A 186 9.48 -0.30 21.34
N LEU A 187 10.35 -0.74 20.43
CA LEU A 187 9.99 -1.65 19.35
C LEU A 187 9.42 -2.96 19.87
N GLN A 188 9.94 -3.49 20.98
CA GLN A 188 9.43 -4.69 21.62
C GLN A 188 8.06 -4.50 22.30
N GLN A 189 7.66 -3.26 22.53
CA GLN A 189 6.38 -2.89 23.15
C GLN A 189 5.36 -2.42 22.10
N SER A 190 5.72 -2.51 20.83
CA SER A 190 4.91 -2.01 19.72
C SER A 190 4.45 -3.14 18.82
N GLU A 191 3.23 -3.03 18.34
CA GLU A 191 2.71 -3.85 17.25
C GLU A 191 2.98 -3.13 15.93
N ILE A 192 3.75 -3.78 15.06
CA ILE A 192 4.10 -3.22 13.74
C ILE A 192 3.54 -4.12 12.65
N GLN A 193 2.76 -3.56 11.77
CA GLN A 193 2.21 -4.21 10.60
C GLN A 193 2.71 -3.50 9.35
N ALA A 194 3.12 -4.26 8.34
CA ALA A 194 3.55 -3.67 7.08
C ALA A 194 2.62 -4.08 5.94
N SER A 195 2.18 -3.09 5.18
CA SER A 195 1.45 -3.29 3.93
C SER A 195 2.39 -3.86 2.88
N CYS A 196 2.14 -5.09 2.46
CA CYS A 196 2.97 -5.81 1.51
C CYS A 196 2.10 -6.71 0.62
N ASP A 197 1.98 -6.35 -0.66
CA ASP A 197 1.17 -7.08 -1.64
C ASP A 197 2.00 -8.01 -2.52
N VAL A 198 3.30 -8.13 -2.21
CA VAL A 198 4.21 -9.03 -2.93
C VAL A 198 4.67 -10.17 -2.02
N THR A 199 4.96 -11.31 -2.62
CA THR A 199 5.40 -12.52 -1.90
C THR A 199 6.86 -12.86 -2.17
N ASN A 200 7.58 -12.00 -2.90
CA ASN A 200 8.97 -12.22 -3.29
C ASN A 200 9.86 -12.53 -2.08
N PRO A 201 10.72 -13.57 -2.13
CA PRO A 201 11.74 -13.82 -1.13
C PRO A 201 12.79 -12.70 -1.16
N LEU A 202 13.71 -12.71 -0.21
CA LEU A 202 14.79 -11.72 -0.16
C LEU A 202 15.79 -11.90 -1.29
N LEU A 203 16.14 -13.15 -1.61
CA LEU A 203 17.25 -13.53 -2.48
C LEU A 203 16.78 -14.31 -3.72
N GLY A 204 17.70 -14.44 -4.69
CA GLY A 204 17.52 -15.25 -5.89
C GLY A 204 16.80 -14.52 -7.03
N GLU A 205 16.56 -15.24 -8.12
CA GLU A 205 15.96 -14.69 -9.35
C GLU A 205 14.62 -13.97 -9.13
N HIS A 206 13.85 -14.43 -8.14
CA HIS A 206 12.57 -13.81 -7.76
C HIS A 206 12.70 -12.91 -6.52
N GLY A 207 13.93 -12.62 -6.09
CA GLY A 207 14.23 -11.82 -4.90
C GLY A 207 14.16 -10.32 -5.11
N ALA A 208 14.46 -9.60 -4.03
CA ALA A 208 14.39 -8.14 -3.97
C ALA A 208 15.20 -7.46 -5.06
N THR A 209 16.45 -7.88 -5.25
CA THR A 209 17.42 -7.22 -6.12
C THR A 209 17.07 -7.42 -7.59
N TRP A 210 16.88 -8.66 -8.02
CA TRP A 210 16.65 -8.99 -9.42
C TRP A 210 15.30 -8.50 -9.94
N VAL A 211 14.25 -8.56 -9.12
CA VAL A 211 12.90 -8.16 -9.54
C VAL A 211 12.73 -6.64 -9.57
N TYR A 212 13.33 -5.92 -8.62
CA TYR A 212 13.01 -4.51 -8.40
C TYR A 212 14.21 -3.56 -8.57
N GLY A 213 15.43 -4.06 -8.76
CA GLY A 213 16.62 -3.23 -8.79
C GLY A 213 16.73 -2.35 -10.04
N GLU A 214 16.35 -2.85 -11.20
CA GLU A 214 16.44 -2.13 -12.47
C GLU A 214 15.63 -0.81 -12.44
N GLN A 215 14.38 -0.85 -12.00
CA GLN A 215 13.54 0.36 -11.89
C GLN A 215 14.10 1.39 -10.88
N LYS A 216 14.97 0.96 -9.98
CA LYS A 216 15.66 1.80 -8.99
C LYS A 216 17.02 2.32 -9.48
N GLY A 217 17.38 2.04 -10.73
CA GLY A 217 18.58 2.53 -11.37
C GLY A 217 19.76 1.57 -11.35
N ALA A 218 19.55 0.25 -11.13
CA ALA A 218 20.60 -0.74 -11.26
C ALA A 218 20.80 -1.16 -12.72
N ASP A 219 22.04 -1.23 -13.15
CA ASP A 219 22.47 -2.03 -14.30
C ASP A 219 22.78 -3.48 -13.86
N GLU A 220 23.10 -4.35 -14.82
CA GLU A 220 23.38 -5.78 -14.57
C GLU A 220 24.55 -5.98 -13.58
N ALA A 221 25.57 -5.14 -13.65
CA ALA A 221 26.70 -5.19 -12.73
C ALA A 221 26.28 -4.81 -11.31
N ALA A 222 25.50 -3.75 -11.15
CA ALA A 222 24.96 -3.34 -9.86
C ALA A 222 24.00 -4.37 -9.27
N LEU A 223 23.15 -5.02 -10.10
CA LEU A 223 22.29 -6.12 -9.67
C LEU A 223 23.10 -7.27 -9.08
N SER A 224 24.16 -7.69 -9.79
CA SER A 224 25.05 -8.79 -9.34
C SER A 224 25.77 -8.44 -8.03
N GLU A 225 26.28 -7.20 -7.91
CA GLU A 225 26.96 -6.70 -6.70
C GLU A 225 26.00 -6.67 -5.50
N LEU A 226 24.82 -6.07 -5.69
CA LEU A 226 23.81 -5.94 -4.64
C LEU A 226 23.27 -7.30 -4.19
N GLU A 227 23.04 -8.23 -5.11
CA GLU A 227 22.58 -9.58 -4.77
C GLU A 227 23.62 -10.33 -3.93
N ALA A 228 24.90 -10.26 -4.32
CA ALA A 228 25.97 -10.88 -3.53
C ALA A 228 26.07 -10.25 -2.13
N GLY A 229 25.97 -8.92 -2.04
CA GLY A 229 25.94 -8.21 -0.75
C GLY A 229 24.72 -8.59 0.11
N MET A 230 23.55 -8.68 -0.50
CA MET A 230 22.31 -9.07 0.18
C MET A 230 22.39 -10.51 0.72
N ALA A 231 22.95 -11.44 -0.07
CA ALA A 231 23.15 -12.83 0.36
C ALA A 231 24.13 -12.93 1.54
N HIS A 232 25.24 -12.18 1.49
CA HIS A 232 26.19 -12.11 2.60
C HIS A 232 25.54 -11.56 3.88
N TYR A 233 24.82 -10.44 3.76
CA TYR A 233 24.11 -9.81 4.87
C TYR A 233 23.03 -10.73 5.46
N SER A 234 22.24 -11.40 4.60
CA SER A 234 21.20 -12.35 5.03
C SER A 234 21.75 -13.48 5.89
N GLN A 235 22.93 -14.02 5.53
CA GLN A 235 23.60 -15.05 6.33
C GLN A 235 24.01 -14.53 7.72
N LEU A 236 24.58 -13.32 7.78
CA LEU A 236 24.95 -12.70 9.05
C LEU A 236 23.73 -12.37 9.91
N LEU A 237 22.65 -11.91 9.27
CA LEU A 237 21.40 -11.61 9.96
C LEU A 237 20.81 -12.90 10.58
N THR A 238 20.75 -13.98 9.82
CA THR A 238 20.31 -15.31 10.29
C THR A 238 21.16 -15.79 11.50
N GLN A 239 22.48 -15.65 11.44
CA GLN A 239 23.36 -16.00 12.54
C GLN A 239 23.11 -15.14 13.80
N THR A 240 22.83 -13.85 13.61
CA THR A 240 22.59 -12.91 14.70
C THR A 240 21.24 -13.16 15.39
N LEU A 241 20.20 -13.48 14.61
CA LEU A 241 18.83 -13.68 15.09
C LEU A 241 18.60 -15.12 15.58
N GLY A 242 19.32 -16.11 15.04
CA GLY A 242 19.10 -17.53 15.28
C GLY A 242 17.94 -18.12 14.44
N PHE A 243 17.37 -17.38 13.51
CA PHE A 243 16.34 -17.84 12.58
C PHE A 243 16.46 -17.11 11.24
N ASP A 244 15.97 -17.74 10.16
CA ASP A 244 16.03 -17.21 8.81
C ASP A 244 14.74 -16.45 8.45
N VAL A 245 14.90 -15.26 7.85
CA VAL A 245 13.81 -14.41 7.35
C VAL A 245 13.78 -14.33 5.82
N SER A 246 14.80 -14.86 5.14
CA SER A 246 15.00 -14.65 3.71
C SER A 246 13.89 -15.23 2.82
N GLU A 247 13.37 -16.39 3.23
CA GLU A 247 12.32 -17.13 2.51
C GLU A 247 10.89 -16.76 2.96
N ARG A 248 10.75 -15.82 3.90
CA ARG A 248 9.42 -15.37 4.32
C ARG A 248 8.74 -14.65 3.15
N PRO A 249 7.47 -14.96 2.86
CA PRO A 249 6.70 -14.24 1.84
C PRO A 249 6.74 -12.73 2.10
N GLY A 250 7.16 -11.96 1.10
CA GLY A 250 7.32 -10.51 1.21
C GLY A 250 8.66 -10.05 1.81
N ALA A 251 9.58 -10.94 2.15
CA ALA A 251 10.91 -10.57 2.65
C ALA A 251 11.67 -9.65 1.68
N GLY A 252 11.51 -9.86 0.37
CA GLY A 252 12.11 -9.05 -0.68
C GLY A 252 11.42 -7.71 -0.94
N ALA A 253 10.25 -7.46 -0.33
CA ALA A 253 9.53 -6.21 -0.52
C ALA A 253 10.41 -5.01 -0.20
N ALA A 254 10.28 -3.95 -1.02
CA ALA A 254 10.99 -2.68 -0.82
C ALA A 254 12.51 -2.83 -0.65
N GLY A 255 13.14 -3.74 -1.42
CA GLY A 255 14.59 -3.94 -1.39
C GLY A 255 15.10 -4.57 -0.11
N GLY A 256 14.34 -5.51 0.44
CA GLY A 256 14.66 -6.23 1.68
C GLY A 256 14.09 -5.59 2.94
N MET A 257 13.29 -4.51 2.81
CA MET A 257 12.65 -3.88 3.96
C MET A 257 11.64 -4.82 4.64
N GLY A 258 10.95 -5.69 3.87
CA GLY A 258 10.10 -6.73 4.44
C GLY A 258 10.85 -7.65 5.42
N ALA A 259 12.02 -8.15 5.01
CA ALA A 259 12.89 -8.95 5.89
C ALA A 259 13.35 -8.15 7.11
N ALA A 260 13.75 -6.88 6.94
CA ALA A 260 14.21 -6.02 8.03
C ALA A 260 13.13 -5.77 9.07
N LEU A 261 11.90 -5.48 8.65
CA LEU A 261 10.77 -5.27 9.57
C LEU A 261 10.47 -6.54 10.38
N ILE A 262 10.48 -7.71 9.75
CA ILE A 262 10.33 -8.98 10.48
C ILE A 262 11.48 -9.15 11.48
N ALA A 263 12.72 -8.95 11.02
CA ALA A 263 13.94 -9.23 11.77
C ALA A 263 14.13 -8.31 13.00
N TYR A 264 13.92 -7.02 12.83
CA TYR A 264 14.27 -6.01 13.84
C TYR A 264 13.08 -5.60 14.71
N THR A 265 11.87 -5.78 14.24
CA THR A 265 10.69 -5.29 14.95
C THR A 265 9.65 -6.38 15.24
N GLY A 266 9.82 -7.58 14.70
CA GLY A 266 8.81 -8.64 14.78
C GLY A 266 7.54 -8.34 13.98
N ALA A 267 7.61 -7.44 12.99
CA ALA A 267 6.46 -7.01 12.21
C ALA A 267 5.76 -8.16 11.47
N THR A 268 4.47 -8.02 11.31
CA THR A 268 3.64 -8.89 10.46
C THR A 268 3.42 -8.22 9.11
N LEU A 269 3.74 -8.93 8.01
CA LEU A 269 3.43 -8.48 6.66
C LEU A 269 2.00 -8.91 6.30
N ARG A 270 1.21 -7.99 5.78
CA ARG A 270 -0.21 -8.20 5.44
C ARG A 270 -0.57 -7.50 4.13
N PRO A 271 -1.56 -8.00 3.37
CA PRO A 271 -2.11 -7.26 2.24
C PRO A 271 -2.57 -5.86 2.67
N GLY A 272 -2.20 -4.85 1.90
CA GLY A 272 -2.48 -3.46 2.26
C GLY A 272 -3.96 -3.17 2.34
N ILE A 273 -4.74 -3.70 1.40
CA ILE A 273 -6.19 -3.54 1.42
C ILE A 273 -6.83 -4.08 2.70
N ASP A 274 -6.33 -5.18 3.26
CA ASP A 274 -6.88 -5.74 4.50
C ASP A 274 -6.67 -4.79 5.68
N LEU A 275 -5.48 -4.18 5.76
CA LEU A 275 -5.16 -3.17 6.79
C LEU A 275 -6.04 -1.93 6.65
N VAL A 276 -6.22 -1.44 5.42
CA VAL A 276 -7.08 -0.28 5.13
C VAL A 276 -8.52 -0.57 5.51
N LEU A 277 -9.06 -1.72 5.13
CA LEU A 277 -10.44 -2.10 5.43
C LEU A 277 -10.70 -2.29 6.94
N GLU A 278 -9.69 -2.75 7.69
CA GLU A 278 -9.78 -2.82 9.16
C GLU A 278 -9.77 -1.42 9.78
N LEU A 279 -8.89 -0.53 9.33
CA LEU A 279 -8.85 0.86 9.82
C LEU A 279 -10.16 1.60 9.57
N LEU A 280 -10.80 1.33 8.44
CA LEU A 280 -12.07 1.96 8.05
C LEU A 280 -13.29 1.26 8.66
N ASN A 281 -13.13 0.21 9.46
CA ASN A 281 -14.22 -0.62 10.01
C ASN A 281 -15.20 -1.10 8.92
N ALA A 282 -14.67 -1.55 7.80
CA ALA A 282 -15.43 -1.88 6.59
C ALA A 282 -16.55 -2.89 6.84
N ASP A 283 -16.35 -3.89 7.70
CA ASP A 283 -17.36 -4.90 8.03
C ASP A 283 -18.64 -4.29 8.62
N ASP A 284 -18.53 -3.24 9.44
CA ASP A 284 -19.69 -2.55 10.03
C ASP A 284 -20.47 -1.75 8.98
N HIS A 285 -19.79 -1.22 7.99
CA HIS A 285 -20.42 -0.51 6.88
C HIS A 285 -21.06 -1.45 5.86
N LEU A 286 -20.46 -2.61 5.62
CA LEU A 286 -20.94 -3.59 4.64
C LEU A 286 -22.13 -4.42 5.13
N ARG A 287 -22.25 -4.67 6.45
CA ARG A 287 -23.24 -5.60 7.05
C ARG A 287 -24.67 -5.38 6.58
N ASP A 288 -25.11 -4.12 6.45
CA ASP A 288 -26.48 -3.76 6.07
C ASP A 288 -26.55 -3.07 4.70
N ALA A 289 -25.49 -3.16 3.91
CA ALA A 289 -25.46 -2.54 2.59
C ALA A 289 -26.31 -3.35 1.59
N ALA A 290 -27.01 -2.65 0.73
CA ALA A 290 -27.78 -3.27 -0.36
C ALA A 290 -26.94 -3.44 -1.64
N LEU A 291 -25.88 -2.65 -1.76
CA LEU A 291 -24.97 -2.66 -2.90
C LEU A 291 -23.61 -2.11 -2.46
N THR A 292 -22.53 -2.66 -2.98
CA THR A 292 -21.19 -2.10 -2.88
C THR A 292 -20.69 -1.73 -4.27
N ILE A 293 -20.18 -0.51 -4.43
CA ILE A 293 -19.53 -0.06 -5.65
C ILE A 293 -18.04 0.04 -5.37
N VAL A 294 -17.24 -0.70 -6.12
CA VAL A 294 -15.78 -0.70 -6.08
C VAL A 294 -15.21 -0.15 -7.39
N GLY A 295 -13.93 0.13 -7.47
CA GLY A 295 -13.34 0.54 -8.74
C GLY A 295 -11.90 0.99 -8.62
N GLU A 296 -11.26 1.04 -9.78
CA GLU A 296 -9.91 1.57 -10.01
C GLU A 296 -9.76 2.01 -11.48
N GLY A 297 -8.66 2.67 -11.82
CA GLY A 297 -8.43 3.17 -13.19
C GLY A 297 -8.38 2.09 -14.26
N TRP A 298 -7.81 0.91 -13.96
CA TRP A 298 -7.67 -0.19 -14.93
C TRP A 298 -7.86 -1.55 -14.25
N LEU A 299 -8.81 -2.34 -14.76
CA LEU A 299 -9.06 -3.71 -14.30
C LEU A 299 -8.40 -4.74 -15.23
N ASP A 300 -7.54 -5.57 -14.66
CA ASP A 300 -6.83 -6.64 -15.34
C ASP A 300 -6.65 -7.87 -14.42
N ARG A 301 -5.83 -8.82 -14.88
CA ARG A 301 -5.48 -10.00 -14.08
C ARG A 301 -4.81 -9.64 -12.74
N GLN A 302 -4.02 -8.56 -12.70
CA GLN A 302 -3.32 -8.17 -11.49
C GLN A 302 -4.31 -7.68 -10.40
N SER A 303 -5.45 -7.13 -10.82
CA SER A 303 -6.53 -6.73 -9.90
C SER A 303 -7.07 -7.90 -9.07
N ALA A 304 -6.90 -9.15 -9.53
CA ALA A 304 -7.29 -10.36 -8.79
C ALA A 304 -6.32 -10.71 -7.63
N PHE A 305 -5.13 -10.13 -7.61
CA PHE A 305 -4.09 -10.46 -6.63
C PHE A 305 -3.95 -9.37 -5.56
N GLY A 306 -4.94 -9.29 -4.65
CA GLY A 306 -4.83 -8.46 -3.45
C GLY A 306 -5.11 -6.96 -3.63
N LYS A 307 -5.54 -6.48 -4.82
CA LYS A 307 -5.88 -5.09 -5.03
C LYS A 307 -7.22 -4.69 -4.37
N ALA A 308 -7.39 -3.39 -4.20
CA ALA A 308 -8.51 -2.80 -3.47
C ALA A 308 -9.90 -3.31 -3.90
N PRO A 309 -10.27 -3.39 -5.20
CA PRO A 309 -11.60 -3.86 -5.59
C PRO A 309 -11.92 -5.28 -5.13
N VAL A 310 -10.95 -6.20 -5.23
CA VAL A 310 -11.13 -7.61 -4.84
C VAL A 310 -11.14 -7.78 -3.32
N GLY A 311 -10.30 -7.04 -2.60
CA GLY A 311 -10.30 -7.05 -1.14
C GLY A 311 -11.64 -6.60 -0.55
N VAL A 312 -12.20 -5.51 -1.08
CA VAL A 312 -13.55 -5.03 -0.71
C VAL A 312 -14.63 -6.05 -1.08
N ALA A 313 -14.57 -6.60 -2.30
CA ALA A 313 -15.55 -7.58 -2.77
C ALA A 313 -15.55 -8.84 -1.90
N GLY A 314 -14.37 -9.32 -1.49
CA GLY A 314 -14.26 -10.46 -0.57
C GLY A 314 -14.89 -10.21 0.81
N LYS A 315 -14.79 -8.97 1.34
CA LYS A 315 -15.49 -8.61 2.58
C LYS A 315 -17.01 -8.47 2.34
N ALA A 316 -17.45 -7.81 1.27
CA ALA A 316 -18.86 -7.65 0.93
C ALA A 316 -19.56 -9.01 0.77
N ALA A 317 -18.91 -9.98 0.13
CA ALA A 317 -19.42 -11.33 -0.06
C ALA A 317 -19.72 -12.07 1.25
N ARG A 318 -18.95 -11.84 2.32
CA ARG A 318 -19.20 -12.41 3.66
C ARG A 318 -20.52 -11.94 4.26
N HIS A 319 -20.99 -10.77 3.82
CA HIS A 319 -22.28 -10.19 4.23
C HIS A 319 -23.39 -10.40 3.17
N GLY A 320 -23.10 -11.11 2.07
CA GLY A 320 -24.05 -11.36 1.00
C GLY A 320 -24.40 -10.10 0.19
N VAL A 321 -23.54 -9.10 0.18
CA VAL A 321 -23.76 -7.81 -0.49
C VAL A 321 -23.22 -7.90 -1.92
N PRO A 322 -24.04 -7.60 -2.94
CA PRO A 322 -23.61 -7.59 -4.34
C PRO A 322 -22.59 -6.47 -4.59
N VAL A 323 -21.66 -6.74 -5.52
CA VAL A 323 -20.54 -5.84 -5.83
C VAL A 323 -20.50 -5.51 -7.31
N VAL A 324 -20.50 -4.22 -7.63
CA VAL A 324 -20.28 -3.70 -8.98
C VAL A 324 -18.99 -2.93 -9.04
N ALA A 325 -18.13 -3.26 -10.00
CA ALA A 325 -16.88 -2.55 -10.23
C ALA A 325 -17.03 -1.50 -11.35
N LEU A 326 -16.58 -0.27 -11.08
CA LEU A 326 -16.41 0.80 -12.06
C LEU A 326 -14.93 0.93 -12.42
N CYS A 327 -14.61 1.04 -13.70
CA CYS A 327 -13.24 1.18 -14.15
C CYS A 327 -13.10 2.16 -15.32
N GLY A 328 -11.95 2.82 -15.42
CA GLY A 328 -11.59 3.62 -16.57
C GLY A 328 -11.49 2.77 -17.84
N GLY A 329 -10.79 1.64 -17.72
CA GLY A 329 -10.67 0.63 -18.75
C GLY A 329 -10.48 -0.76 -18.17
N ARG A 330 -10.60 -1.77 -19.02
CA ARG A 330 -10.31 -3.16 -18.65
C ARG A 330 -9.88 -3.97 -19.86
N ASP A 331 -9.10 -5.01 -19.64
CA ASP A 331 -8.79 -6.01 -20.65
C ASP A 331 -9.62 -7.30 -20.49
N GLU A 332 -9.40 -8.25 -21.39
CA GLU A 332 -10.12 -9.52 -21.35
C GLU A 332 -9.80 -10.36 -20.11
N SER A 333 -8.57 -10.23 -19.57
CA SER A 333 -8.15 -10.97 -18.38
C SER A 333 -8.93 -10.57 -17.13
N SER A 334 -9.52 -9.37 -17.09
CA SER A 334 -10.39 -8.91 -15.99
C SER A 334 -11.60 -9.80 -15.74
N ARG A 335 -12.01 -10.63 -16.71
CA ARG A 335 -13.12 -11.59 -16.52
C ARG A 335 -12.89 -12.56 -15.35
N GLN A 336 -11.63 -12.77 -14.94
CA GLN A 336 -11.31 -13.57 -13.76
C GLN A 336 -11.88 -12.97 -12.47
N LEU A 337 -12.09 -11.65 -12.43
CA LEU A 337 -12.62 -10.96 -11.25
C LEU A 337 -14.04 -11.41 -10.85
N TYR A 338 -14.81 -11.97 -11.77
CA TYR A 338 -16.09 -12.59 -11.46
C TYR A 338 -15.96 -13.78 -10.47
N GLN A 339 -14.79 -14.44 -10.45
CA GLN A 339 -14.50 -15.52 -9.49
C GLN A 339 -14.07 -14.97 -8.11
N HIS A 340 -13.85 -13.65 -8.02
CA HIS A 340 -13.45 -12.94 -6.82
C HIS A 340 -14.57 -12.04 -6.27
N HIS A 341 -15.81 -12.50 -6.38
CA HIS A 341 -16.99 -11.84 -5.81
C HIS A 341 -17.35 -10.47 -6.42
N ILE A 342 -16.90 -10.18 -7.63
CA ILE A 342 -17.38 -9.03 -8.40
C ILE A 342 -18.51 -9.51 -9.30
N ASP A 343 -19.74 -9.01 -9.09
CA ASP A 343 -20.93 -9.47 -9.81
C ASP A 343 -21.06 -8.81 -11.20
N ALA A 344 -20.61 -7.57 -11.34
CA ALA A 344 -20.61 -6.84 -12.60
C ALA A 344 -19.43 -5.87 -12.70
N MET A 345 -18.96 -5.66 -13.92
CA MET A 345 -17.90 -4.68 -14.21
C MET A 345 -18.39 -3.71 -15.29
N TRP A 346 -18.22 -2.41 -15.05
CA TRP A 346 -18.70 -1.34 -15.90
C TRP A 346 -17.57 -0.35 -16.22
N SER A 347 -17.27 -0.16 -17.52
CA SER A 347 -16.38 0.93 -17.91
C SER A 347 -17.11 2.26 -17.84
N ILE A 348 -16.43 3.29 -17.32
CA ILE A 348 -16.97 4.65 -17.26
C ILE A 348 -16.94 5.36 -18.62
N CYS A 349 -16.22 4.81 -19.61
CA CYS A 349 -16.15 5.36 -20.97
C CYS A 349 -17.45 5.11 -21.72
N GLN A 350 -18.26 6.15 -21.93
CA GLN A 350 -19.58 6.06 -22.53
C GLN A 350 -19.57 6.07 -24.07
N ARG A 351 -18.49 6.52 -24.67
CA ARG A 351 -18.25 6.64 -26.12
C ARG A 351 -16.79 6.38 -26.44
N PRO A 352 -16.44 6.12 -27.69
CA PRO A 352 -15.04 6.16 -28.09
C PRO A 352 -14.42 7.51 -27.72
N MET A 353 -13.36 7.49 -26.94
CA MET A 353 -12.63 8.68 -26.48
C MET A 353 -11.15 8.34 -26.32
N THR A 354 -10.30 9.36 -26.35
CA THR A 354 -8.87 9.20 -26.08
C THR A 354 -8.63 8.99 -24.59
N LEU A 355 -7.49 8.41 -24.24
CA LEU A 355 -7.10 8.26 -22.84
C LEU A 355 -7.04 9.60 -22.12
N ALA A 356 -6.48 10.63 -22.77
CA ALA A 356 -6.40 11.98 -22.21
C ALA A 356 -7.78 12.59 -21.92
N GLU A 357 -8.76 12.41 -22.82
CA GLU A 357 -10.15 12.84 -22.59
C GLU A 357 -10.78 12.08 -21.41
N SER A 358 -10.62 10.75 -21.37
CA SER A 358 -11.15 9.92 -20.29
C SER A 358 -10.56 10.33 -18.94
N MET A 359 -9.25 10.56 -18.87
CA MET A 359 -8.58 10.97 -17.65
C MET A 359 -9.02 12.37 -17.19
N SER A 360 -9.12 13.34 -18.10
CA SER A 360 -9.49 14.71 -17.76
C SER A 360 -10.97 14.89 -17.37
N THR A 361 -11.83 13.93 -17.70
CA THR A 361 -13.27 13.93 -17.39
C THR A 361 -13.69 12.78 -16.48
N CYS A 362 -12.78 12.23 -15.71
CA CYS A 362 -12.99 11.03 -14.89
C CYS A 362 -14.19 11.16 -13.93
N GLU A 363 -14.26 12.24 -13.16
CA GLU A 363 -15.32 12.45 -12.16
C GLU A 363 -16.73 12.52 -12.79
N PRO A 364 -17.00 13.32 -13.84
CA PRO A 364 -18.28 13.27 -14.54
C PRO A 364 -18.63 11.89 -15.09
N LEU A 365 -17.67 11.18 -15.66
CA LEU A 365 -17.88 9.82 -16.19
C LEU A 365 -18.23 8.82 -15.08
N LEU A 366 -17.57 8.90 -13.93
CA LEU A 366 -17.90 8.09 -12.74
C LEU A 366 -19.31 8.37 -12.25
N ALA A 367 -19.71 9.65 -12.15
CA ALA A 367 -21.06 10.01 -11.73
C ALA A 367 -22.14 9.46 -12.68
N ASP A 368 -21.94 9.57 -13.97
CA ASP A 368 -22.88 9.07 -14.97
C ASP A 368 -22.94 7.53 -14.98
N ALA A 369 -21.79 6.86 -14.84
CA ALA A 369 -21.75 5.40 -14.72
C ALA A 369 -22.49 4.91 -13.46
N ALA A 370 -22.27 5.55 -12.33
CA ALA A 370 -22.92 5.23 -11.06
C ALA A 370 -24.45 5.42 -11.13
N GLU A 371 -24.91 6.50 -11.77
CA GLU A 371 -26.35 6.73 -12.04
C GLU A 371 -26.94 5.55 -12.82
N ASN A 372 -26.28 5.12 -13.90
CA ASN A 372 -26.78 4.01 -14.73
C ASN A 372 -26.75 2.66 -14.01
N VAL A 373 -25.70 2.39 -13.22
CA VAL A 373 -25.61 1.19 -12.38
C VAL A 373 -26.79 1.14 -11.40
N LEU A 374 -27.07 2.22 -10.70
CA LEU A 374 -28.18 2.24 -9.73
C LEU A 374 -29.55 2.10 -10.42
N ARG A 375 -29.78 2.76 -11.55
CA ARG A 375 -31.01 2.61 -12.33
C ARG A 375 -31.22 1.15 -12.75
N THR A 376 -30.16 0.49 -13.21
CA THR A 376 -30.19 -0.93 -13.60
C THR A 376 -30.48 -1.83 -12.39
N PHE A 377 -29.80 -1.60 -11.28
CA PHE A 377 -29.99 -2.34 -10.03
C PHE A 377 -31.44 -2.25 -9.53
N LEU A 378 -32.00 -1.04 -9.48
CA LEU A 378 -33.39 -0.82 -9.05
C LEU A 378 -34.43 -1.39 -10.02
N SER A 379 -34.14 -1.46 -11.32
CA SER A 379 -35.06 -2.06 -12.29
C SER A 379 -35.25 -3.56 -12.07
N GLY A 380 -34.16 -4.27 -11.72
CA GLY A 380 -34.20 -5.68 -11.32
C GLY A 380 -34.99 -5.90 -10.02
N TRP A 381 -34.78 -5.03 -9.05
CA TRP A 381 -35.47 -5.14 -7.75
C TRP A 381 -36.99 -4.91 -7.85
N ARG A 382 -37.43 -3.95 -8.69
CA ARG A 382 -38.87 -3.75 -8.97
C ARG A 382 -39.53 -4.98 -9.62
N GLY A 383 -38.78 -5.70 -10.45
CA GLY A 383 -39.25 -6.95 -11.08
C GLY A 383 -39.51 -8.08 -10.08
N GLU A 384 -38.74 -8.19 -9.02
CA GLU A 384 -38.97 -9.17 -7.94
C GLU A 384 -40.17 -8.82 -7.05
N ALA A 385 -40.32 -7.53 -6.72
CA ALA A 385 -41.52 -7.08 -5.97
C ALA A 385 -42.82 -7.35 -6.74
N HIS A 386 -42.82 -7.22 -8.06
CA HIS A 386 -43.98 -7.52 -8.90
C HIS A 386 -44.32 -9.03 -8.93
N LYS A 387 -43.31 -9.91 -8.90
CA LYS A 387 -43.49 -11.35 -8.87
C LYS A 387 -44.06 -11.86 -7.53
N ARG A 388 -43.74 -11.18 -6.42
CA ARG A 388 -44.27 -11.54 -5.07
C ARG A 388 -45.72 -11.10 -4.84
N ILE A 389 -46.23 -10.17 -5.66
CA ILE A 389 -47.62 -9.69 -5.57
C ILE A 389 -48.55 -10.52 -6.48
N THR A 390 -48.02 -11.35 -7.39
CA THR A 390 -48.76 -12.12 -8.40
C THR A 390 -48.80 -13.63 -8.08
N VAL A 391 -48.38 -14.05 -6.90
CA VAL A 391 -48.54 -15.38 -6.31
C VAL A 391 -49.35 -15.21 -5.01
#